data_2e88e8299b3a3160073f6f0be60f55d2
#
_entry.id   2e88e8299b3a3160073f6f0be60f55d2
#
_cell.length_a   1.000
_cell.length_b   1.000
_cell.length_c   1.000
_cell.angle_alpha   90.00
_cell.angle_beta   90.00
_cell.angle_gamma   90.00
#
_symmetry.space_group_name_H-M   'P 1'
#
loop_
_entity.id
_entity.type
_entity.pdbx_description
1 polymer ?
#
loop_
_entity_poly.entity_id
_entity_poly.type
_entity_poly.pdbx_seq_one_letter_code
_entity_poly.pdbx_strand_id
1 'polypeptide(L)'
;MRYDGALCFYIHDYYPTRTKDLTPHQKKVSNLVFRFKEGTENAAPLLAKIFSLCIGRMPFFKEMKSPVLIPIPAATRERNIARFARFCSLLSRRLKVADGFRAIWIKEDREQLGKSTQSSPLNSEQFDPC
;
A
#
# COMPACT_ATOMS: atom_id res chain seq x y z
N MET A 1 -13.63 4.82 9.79
CA MET A 1 -14.05 3.41 9.69
C MET A 1 -13.32 2.59 10.75
N ARG A 2 -14.04 1.75 11.48
CA ARG A 2 -13.44 0.84 12.48
C ARG A 2 -13.66 -0.59 12.05
N TYR A 3 -12.64 -1.40 12.22
CA TYR A 3 -12.70 -2.83 11.95
C TYR A 3 -11.88 -3.56 13.01
N ASP A 4 -12.53 -4.47 13.76
CA ASP A 4 -11.91 -5.26 14.84
C ASP A 4 -11.01 -4.44 15.79
N GLY A 5 -11.49 -3.28 16.21
CA GLY A 5 -10.73 -2.39 17.08
C GLY A 5 -9.67 -1.56 16.38
N ALA A 6 -9.40 -1.80 15.10
CA ALA A 6 -8.50 -0.98 14.32
C ALA A 6 -9.22 0.22 13.70
N LEU A 7 -8.49 1.30 13.51
CA LEU A 7 -8.98 2.46 12.77
C LEU A 7 -8.44 2.38 11.34
N CYS A 8 -9.33 2.49 10.37
CA CYS A 8 -8.97 2.46 8.97
C CYS A 8 -9.31 3.79 8.31
N PHE A 9 -8.33 4.37 7.61
CA PHE A 9 -8.48 5.65 6.92
C PHE A 9 -8.03 5.50 5.47
N TYR A 10 -8.63 6.28 4.58
CA TYR A 10 -8.20 6.34 3.19
C TYR A 10 -8.12 7.81 2.75
N ILE A 11 -7.27 8.07 1.77
CA ILE A 11 -7.06 9.43 1.25
C ILE A 11 -7.97 9.69 0.07
N HIS A 12 -8.03 8.75 -0.87
CA HIS A 12 -8.85 8.84 -2.07
C HIS A 12 -9.47 7.50 -2.41
N ASP A 13 -10.64 7.52 -3.01
CA ASP A 13 -11.21 6.33 -3.60
C ASP A 13 -10.32 5.84 -4.75
N TYR A 14 -10.14 4.54 -4.83
CA TYR A 14 -9.35 3.91 -5.86
C TYR A 14 -10.25 3.17 -6.84
N TYR A 15 -10.04 3.43 -8.12
CA TYR A 15 -10.71 2.73 -9.21
C TYR A 15 -9.68 2.01 -10.07
N PRO A 16 -9.88 0.72 -10.39
CA PRO A 16 -8.98 0.02 -11.30
C PRO A 16 -8.86 0.75 -12.64
N THR A 17 -7.71 0.65 -13.27
CA THR A 17 -7.44 1.33 -14.55
C THR A 17 -8.39 0.92 -15.67
N ARG A 18 -8.97 -0.27 -15.60
CA ARG A 18 -9.97 -0.78 -16.53
C ARG A 18 -11.38 -0.23 -16.33
N THR A 19 -11.60 0.51 -15.24
CA THR A 19 -12.90 1.14 -14.98
C THR A 19 -13.17 2.20 -16.04
N LYS A 20 -14.38 2.17 -16.62
CA LYS A 20 -14.79 3.15 -17.63
C LYS A 20 -15.27 4.44 -16.97
N ASP A 21 -15.20 5.53 -17.71
CA ASP A 21 -15.76 6.83 -17.32
C ASP A 21 -15.13 7.44 -16.06
N LEU A 22 -13.84 7.20 -15.85
CA LEU A 22 -13.13 7.87 -14.79
C LEU A 22 -12.95 9.35 -15.09
N THR A 23 -13.11 10.19 -14.08
CA THR A 23 -12.76 11.61 -14.17
C THR A 23 -11.24 11.76 -14.32
N PRO A 24 -10.74 12.91 -14.83
CA PRO A 24 -9.29 13.14 -14.91
C PRO A 24 -8.59 12.98 -13.56
N HIS A 25 -9.21 13.41 -12.47
CA HIS A 25 -8.65 13.25 -11.13
C HIS A 25 -8.56 11.77 -10.74
N GLN A 26 -9.61 11.00 -10.97
CA GLN A 26 -9.62 9.56 -10.69
C GLN A 26 -8.57 8.82 -11.49
N LYS A 27 -8.35 9.20 -12.77
CA LYS A 27 -7.27 8.64 -13.58
C LYS A 27 -5.91 8.93 -13.01
N LYS A 28 -5.67 10.15 -12.52
CA LYS A 28 -4.40 10.51 -11.89
C LYS A 28 -4.14 9.67 -10.64
N VAL A 29 -5.14 9.48 -9.81
CA VAL A 29 -5.04 8.65 -8.61
C VAL A 29 -4.73 7.20 -8.98
N SER A 30 -5.48 6.63 -9.92
CA SER A 30 -5.25 5.27 -10.42
C SER A 30 -3.84 5.08 -10.97
N ASN A 31 -3.38 6.03 -11.79
CA ASN A 31 -2.05 5.98 -12.38
C ASN A 31 -0.96 6.08 -11.32
N LEU A 32 -1.13 6.92 -10.32
CA LEU A 32 -0.17 7.05 -9.24
C LEU A 32 -0.07 5.77 -8.42
N VAL A 33 -1.20 5.15 -8.10
CA VAL A 33 -1.23 3.86 -7.39
C VAL A 33 -0.55 2.78 -8.22
N PHE A 34 -0.84 2.72 -9.52
CA PHE A 34 -0.22 1.76 -10.41
C PHE A 34 1.31 1.93 -10.46
N ARG A 35 1.77 3.16 -10.65
CA ARG A 35 3.20 3.47 -10.69
C ARG A 35 3.89 3.12 -9.38
N PHE A 36 3.23 3.37 -8.27
CA PHE A 36 3.75 2.99 -6.95
C PHE A 36 3.86 1.47 -6.82
N LYS A 37 2.84 0.73 -7.25
CA LYS A 37 2.85 -0.74 -7.22
C LYS A 37 3.96 -1.33 -8.09
N GLU A 38 4.29 -0.68 -9.19
CA GLU A 38 5.36 -1.11 -10.09
C GLU A 38 6.76 -0.66 -9.64
N GLY A 39 6.86 0.09 -8.56
CA GLY A 39 8.15 0.55 -8.04
C GLY A 39 8.79 1.65 -8.84
N THR A 40 8.01 2.44 -9.57
CA THR A 40 8.52 3.58 -10.36
C THR A 40 9.15 4.62 -9.44
N GLU A 41 10.35 5.08 -9.80
CA GLU A 41 11.19 5.93 -8.94
C GLU A 41 10.49 7.15 -8.36
N ASN A 42 9.67 7.82 -9.15
CA ASN A 42 9.06 9.08 -8.75
C ASN A 42 7.78 8.91 -7.92
N ALA A 43 7.23 7.72 -7.84
CA ALA A 43 5.98 7.49 -7.13
C ALA A 43 6.17 7.47 -5.61
N ALA A 44 7.23 6.83 -5.11
CA ALA A 44 7.47 6.72 -3.67
C ALA A 44 7.69 8.08 -3.00
N PRO A 45 8.53 9.00 -3.52
CA PRO A 45 8.68 10.32 -2.91
C PRO A 45 7.38 11.12 -2.88
N LEU A 46 6.62 11.10 -3.96
CA LEU A 46 5.36 11.83 -4.04
C LEU A 46 4.34 11.29 -3.05
N LEU A 47 4.18 9.98 -2.99
CA LEU A 47 3.26 9.35 -2.03
C LEU A 47 3.70 9.55 -0.60
N ALA A 48 4.98 9.45 -0.31
CA ALA A 48 5.50 9.73 1.04
C ALA A 48 5.16 11.15 1.48
N LYS A 49 5.26 12.13 0.57
CA LYS A 49 4.86 13.50 0.86
C LYS A 49 3.38 13.61 1.15
N ILE A 50 2.53 13.03 0.30
CA ILE A 50 1.08 13.06 0.48
C ILE A 50 0.68 12.41 1.79
N PHE A 51 1.18 11.20 2.06
CA PHE A 51 0.87 10.48 3.29
C PHE A 51 1.36 11.22 4.54
N SER A 52 2.54 11.84 4.48
CA SER A 52 3.05 12.59 5.63
C SER A 52 2.18 13.78 5.98
N LEU A 53 1.66 14.48 4.97
CA LEU A 53 0.74 15.59 5.19
C LEU A 53 -0.58 15.13 5.78
N CYS A 54 -1.13 14.04 5.28
CA CYS A 54 -2.40 13.50 5.76
C CYS A 54 -2.28 12.92 7.17
N ILE A 55 -1.30 12.07 7.41
CA ILE A 55 -1.10 11.41 8.70
C ILE A 55 -0.71 12.42 9.77
N GLY A 56 0.18 13.36 9.44
CA GLY A 56 0.64 14.36 10.39
C GLY A 56 -0.47 15.27 10.92
N ARG A 57 -1.58 15.39 10.20
CA ARG A 57 -2.73 16.19 10.61
C ARG A 57 -3.75 15.40 11.44
N MET A 58 -3.62 14.10 11.52
CA MET A 58 -4.57 13.27 12.28
C MET A 58 -4.35 13.39 13.78
N PRO A 59 -5.39 13.76 14.56
CA PRO A 59 -5.23 13.94 16.01
C PRO A 59 -4.72 12.69 16.72
N PHE A 60 -5.21 11.51 16.36
CA PHE A 60 -4.78 10.27 17.00
C PHE A 60 -3.30 9.98 16.79
N PHE A 61 -2.73 10.37 15.64
CA PHE A 61 -1.31 10.20 15.36
C PHE A 61 -0.45 11.01 16.33
N LYS A 62 -0.89 12.25 16.62
CA LYS A 62 -0.18 13.12 17.55
C LYS A 62 -0.17 12.57 18.98
N GLU A 63 -1.15 11.76 19.32
CA GLU A 63 -1.28 11.15 20.65
C GLU A 63 -0.56 9.82 20.78
N MET A 64 -0.10 9.23 19.67
CA MET A 64 0.60 7.95 19.69
C MET A 64 1.98 8.09 20.32
N LYS A 65 2.29 7.16 21.23
CA LYS A 65 3.64 7.04 21.79
C LYS A 65 4.43 6.05 20.95
N SER A 66 5.61 6.47 20.49
CA SER A 66 6.53 5.62 19.74
C SER A 66 5.88 4.87 18.56
N PRO A 67 5.21 5.59 17.65
CA PRO A 67 4.58 4.94 16.50
C PRO A 67 5.61 4.29 15.58
N VAL A 68 5.22 3.20 14.95
CA VAL A 68 6.03 2.46 13.98
C VAL A 68 5.26 2.35 12.68
N LEU A 69 5.94 2.63 11.57
CA LEU A 69 5.35 2.51 10.23
C LEU A 69 5.61 1.11 9.70
N ILE A 70 4.56 0.35 9.46
CA ILE A 70 4.66 -1.01 8.93
C ILE A 70 3.77 -1.14 7.69
N PRO A 71 4.34 -1.44 6.51
CA PRO A 71 3.54 -1.65 5.32
C PRO A 71 2.93 -3.05 5.31
N ILE A 72 1.79 -3.18 4.65
CA ILE A 72 1.24 -4.50 4.32
C ILE A 72 2.07 -5.07 3.17
N PRO A 73 2.68 -6.26 3.33
CA PRO A 73 3.61 -6.77 2.33
C PRO A 73 2.99 -7.02 0.96
N ALA A 74 3.77 -6.83 -0.08
CA ALA A 74 3.42 -7.23 -1.43
C ALA A 74 3.49 -8.76 -1.57
N ALA A 75 3.09 -9.28 -2.74
CA ALA A 75 3.04 -10.73 -2.96
C ALA A 75 4.42 -11.39 -3.05
N THR A 76 5.45 -10.67 -3.49
CA THR A 76 6.80 -11.18 -3.63
C THR A 76 7.79 -10.32 -2.88
N ARG A 77 8.94 -10.89 -2.51
CA ARG A 77 10.03 -10.14 -1.85
C ARG A 77 10.52 -9.00 -2.73
N GLU A 78 10.74 -9.28 -4.00
CA GLU A 78 11.23 -8.28 -4.95
C GLU A 78 10.28 -7.09 -5.04
N ARG A 79 8.99 -7.34 -5.21
CA ARG A 79 7.98 -6.29 -5.26
C ARG A 79 7.84 -5.55 -3.94
N ASN A 80 7.96 -6.27 -2.84
CA ASN A 80 7.88 -5.66 -1.52
C ASN A 80 9.00 -4.64 -1.33
N ILE A 81 10.23 -5.01 -1.68
CA ILE A 81 11.37 -4.13 -1.60
C ILE A 81 11.22 -2.95 -2.56
N ALA A 82 10.91 -3.21 -3.83
CA ALA A 82 10.75 -2.18 -4.85
C ALA A 82 9.67 -1.17 -4.49
N ARG A 83 8.58 -1.63 -3.89
CA ARG A 83 7.43 -0.80 -3.55
C ARG A 83 7.62 -0.04 -2.25
N PHE A 84 8.06 -0.70 -1.21
CA PHE A 84 7.96 -0.17 0.15
C PHE A 84 9.27 0.24 0.81
N ALA A 85 10.42 -0.29 0.41
CA ALA A 85 11.67 0.02 1.10
C ALA A 85 11.96 1.52 1.12
N ARG A 86 11.94 2.15 -0.04
CA ARG A 86 12.18 3.59 -0.17
C ARG A 86 11.02 4.41 0.39
N PHE A 87 9.79 3.99 0.11
CA PHE A 87 8.59 4.67 0.61
C PHE A 87 8.59 4.75 2.13
N CYS A 88 8.82 3.63 2.81
CA CYS A 88 8.86 3.59 4.27
C CYS A 88 10.00 4.42 4.83
N SER A 89 11.17 4.39 4.20
CA SER A 89 12.30 5.22 4.60
C SER A 89 11.99 6.71 4.52
N LEU A 90 11.39 7.15 3.42
CA LEU A 90 11.04 8.56 3.22
C LEU A 90 9.91 8.99 4.14
N LEU A 91 8.87 8.18 4.27
CA LEU A 91 7.72 8.51 5.09
C LEU A 91 8.08 8.54 6.57
N SER A 92 8.85 7.56 7.04
CA SER A 92 9.27 7.53 8.44
C SER A 92 10.12 8.74 8.83
N ARG A 93 10.99 9.21 7.93
CA ARG A 93 11.75 10.44 8.16
C ARG A 93 10.85 11.66 8.26
N ARG A 94 9.88 11.78 7.37
CA ARG A 94 8.97 12.92 7.37
C ARG A 94 8.10 12.97 8.61
N LEU A 95 7.64 11.82 9.07
CA LEU A 95 6.81 11.69 10.26
C LEU A 95 7.61 11.61 11.57
N LYS A 96 8.92 11.41 11.48
CA LYS A 96 9.79 11.19 12.63
C LYS A 96 9.35 9.98 13.46
N VAL A 97 9.08 8.89 12.77
CA VAL A 97 8.66 7.63 13.37
C VAL A 97 9.64 6.53 12.99
N ALA A 98 9.56 5.40 13.70
CA ALA A 98 10.39 4.24 13.37
C ALA A 98 9.95 3.62 12.05
N ASP A 99 10.93 3.22 11.24
CA ASP A 99 10.72 2.50 9.99
C ASP A 99 10.63 1.01 10.28
N GLY A 100 9.42 0.46 10.20
CA GLY A 100 9.14 -0.95 10.44
C GLY A 100 9.04 -1.79 9.16
N PHE A 101 9.65 -1.36 8.07
CA PHE A 101 9.60 -2.11 6.81
C PHE A 101 10.03 -3.57 6.98
N ARG A 102 11.01 -3.84 7.83
CA ARG A 102 11.54 -5.17 8.07
C ARG A 102 10.81 -5.96 9.15
N ALA A 103 9.79 -5.38 9.78
CA ALA A 103 9.04 -6.05 10.83
C ALA A 103 8.27 -7.27 10.31
N ILE A 104 7.83 -7.23 9.06
CA ILE A 104 7.16 -8.34 8.40
C ILE A 104 8.01 -8.79 7.22
N TRP A 105 8.41 -10.06 7.24
CA TRP A 105 9.26 -10.64 6.21
C TRP A 105 8.51 -11.68 5.38
N ILE A 106 8.66 -11.62 4.07
CA ILE A 106 8.04 -12.57 3.17
C ILE A 106 8.92 -13.82 3.07
N LYS A 107 8.41 -14.95 3.54
CA LYS A 107 9.12 -16.24 3.46
C LYS A 107 9.08 -16.83 2.07
N GLU A 108 7.90 -16.83 1.46
CA GLU A 108 7.65 -17.39 0.14
C GLU A 108 6.86 -16.41 -0.70
N ASP A 109 7.21 -16.32 -1.96
CA ASP A 109 6.46 -15.49 -2.90
C ASP A 109 5.09 -16.10 -3.16
N ARG A 110 4.07 -15.24 -3.20
CA ARG A 110 2.70 -15.65 -3.52
C ARG A 110 2.40 -15.43 -4.98
N GLU A 111 1.69 -16.37 -5.58
CA GLU A 111 1.16 -16.16 -6.93
C GLU A 111 0.10 -15.06 -6.91
N GLN A 112 0.10 -14.28 -7.97
CA GLN A 112 -0.97 -13.30 -8.18
C GLN A 112 -2.20 -14.00 -8.73
N LEU A 113 -3.35 -13.73 -8.13
CA LEU A 113 -4.61 -14.33 -8.52
C LEU A 113 -4.94 -14.17 -10.01
N GLY A 114 -4.52 -13.07 -10.62
CA GLY A 114 -4.77 -12.83 -12.04
C GLY A 114 -3.86 -13.60 -13.00
N LYS A 115 -2.81 -14.27 -12.52
CA LYS A 115 -1.86 -15.02 -13.34
C LYS A 115 -2.02 -16.52 -13.24
N SER A 116 -2.80 -16.99 -12.29
CA SER A 116 -3.00 -18.42 -12.04
C SER A 116 -4.26 -18.97 -12.69
N THR A 117 -4.80 -18.28 -13.69
CA THR A 117 -6.09 -18.62 -14.30
C THR A 117 -6.12 -19.94 -15.04
N GLN A 118 -4.98 -20.51 -15.34
CA GLN A 118 -4.92 -21.79 -16.07
C GLN A 118 -4.77 -22.99 -15.13
N SER A 119 -4.67 -22.74 -13.88
CA SER A 119 -4.61 -23.81 -12.92
C SER A 119 -6.02 -24.34 -12.64
N SER A 120 -6.06 -25.49 -12.12
CA SER A 120 -7.18 -26.30 -11.73
C SER A 120 -8.47 -25.51 -11.41
N PRO A 121 -9.62 -25.98 -11.87
CA PRO A 121 -10.93 -25.37 -11.58
C PRO A 121 -11.34 -25.44 -10.12
N LEU A 122 -10.53 -25.99 -9.26
CA LEU A 122 -10.84 -26.18 -7.84
C LEU A 122 -10.49 -25.01 -6.96
N ASN A 123 -10.07 -23.90 -7.52
CA ASN A 123 -9.49 -22.81 -6.72
C ASN A 123 -10.49 -21.85 -6.13
N SER A 124 -11.77 -22.12 -6.20
CA SER A 124 -12.75 -21.28 -5.52
C SER A 124 -12.57 -21.30 -3.99
N GLU A 125 -12.06 -22.37 -3.45
CA GLU A 125 -11.78 -22.48 -2.02
C GLU A 125 -10.52 -21.76 -1.58
N GLN A 126 -9.63 -21.47 -2.53
CA GLN A 126 -8.40 -20.71 -2.27
C GLN A 126 -8.58 -19.23 -2.52
N PHE A 127 -9.75 -18.82 -2.86
CA PHE A 127 -10.07 -17.44 -3.10
C PHE A 127 -9.95 -16.66 -1.79
N ASP A 128 -9.01 -15.71 -1.77
CA ASP A 128 -8.86 -14.80 -0.66
C ASP A 128 -9.60 -13.51 -0.98
N PRO A 129 -10.61 -13.15 -0.20
CA PRO A 129 -11.37 -11.93 -0.44
C PRO A 129 -10.61 -10.64 -0.17
N CYS A 130 -9.43 -10.72 0.37
CA CYS A 130 -8.63 -9.51 0.67
C CYS A 130 -7.77 -9.04 -0.49
#